data_f659c98ccd6555fe049210e948db91df
#
_entry.id   f659c98ccd6555fe049210e948db91df
#
_cell.length_a   1.000
_cell.length_b   1.000
_cell.length_c   1.000
_cell.angle_alpha   90.00
_cell.angle_beta   90.00
_cell.angle_gamma   90.00
#
_symmetry.space_group_name_H-M   'P 1'
#
loop_
_entity.id
_entity.type
_entity.pdbx_description
1 polymer ?
#
loop_
_entity_poly.entity_id
_entity_poly.type
_entity_poly.pdbx_seq_one_letter_code
_entity_poly.pdbx_strand_id
1 'polypeptide(L)'
;MSEHILIIEDDLDIANIERDYLMVAGYDVTIMTNGTDGIEAALNTPVDLIILDVMLPEMDRFEVCRQIRDKVRVPIVMVTARLDDIDKIRGLGVGADDYIEKP
;
A
#
# COMPACT_ATOMS: atom_id res chain seq x y z
N MET A 1 2.33 17.93 -13.93
CA MET A 1 1.38 17.35 -12.95
C MET A 1 2.08 16.31 -12.12
N SER A 2 1.84 16.32 -10.83
CA SER A 2 2.47 15.36 -9.93
C SER A 2 1.75 14.03 -9.96
N GLU A 3 2.50 12.93 -9.91
CA GLU A 3 1.92 11.61 -9.69
C GLU A 3 1.46 11.49 -8.23
N HIS A 4 0.39 10.76 -8.01
CA HIS A 4 -0.24 10.62 -6.70
C HIS A 4 -0.01 9.20 -6.14
N ILE A 5 0.53 9.14 -4.94
CA ILE A 5 0.81 7.87 -4.25
C ILE A 5 -0.09 7.74 -3.04
N LEU A 6 -0.75 6.59 -2.92
CA LEU A 6 -1.54 6.24 -1.74
C LEU A 6 -0.72 5.32 -0.85
N ILE A 7 -0.54 5.72 0.41
CA ILE A 7 0.13 4.90 1.42
C ILE A 7 -0.93 4.36 2.36
N ILE A 8 -0.98 3.04 2.53
CA ILE A 8 -1.84 2.38 3.50
C ILE A 8 -0.93 1.79 4.58
N GLU A 9 -0.83 2.47 5.71
CA GLU A 9 0.09 2.15 6.80
C GLU A 9 -0.54 2.53 8.14
N ASP A 10 -0.64 1.59 9.06
CA ASP A 10 -1.24 1.82 10.37
C ASP A 10 -0.37 2.65 11.33
N ASP A 11 0.95 2.62 11.15
CA ASP A 11 1.87 3.44 11.94
C ASP A 11 2.02 4.81 11.27
N LEU A 12 1.40 5.82 11.85
CA LEU A 12 1.39 7.16 11.28
C LEU A 12 2.79 7.79 11.24
N ASP A 13 3.67 7.47 12.19
CA ASP A 13 5.04 8.00 12.18
C ASP A 13 5.82 7.46 10.98
N ILE A 14 5.68 6.18 10.69
CA ILE A 14 6.31 5.56 9.52
C ILE A 14 5.71 6.13 8.24
N ALA A 15 4.39 6.24 8.17
CA ALA A 15 3.69 6.79 7.01
C ALA A 15 4.14 8.23 6.72
N ASN A 16 4.30 9.04 7.76
CA ASN A 16 4.75 10.43 7.62
C ASN A 16 6.20 10.51 7.08
N ILE A 17 7.07 9.62 7.53
CA ILE A 17 8.45 9.55 7.02
C ILE A 17 8.44 9.20 5.52
N GLU A 18 7.68 8.19 5.15
CA GLU A 18 7.54 7.78 3.75
C GLU A 18 6.98 8.92 2.90
N ARG A 19 5.93 9.58 3.40
CA ARG A 19 5.33 10.72 2.71
C ARG A 19 6.34 11.84 2.47
N ASP A 20 7.13 12.18 3.49
CA ASP A 20 8.09 13.29 3.38
C ASP A 20 9.13 13.01 2.31
N TYR A 21 9.67 11.79 2.26
CA TYR A 21 10.60 11.40 1.20
C TYR A 21 9.97 11.49 -0.19
N LEU A 22 8.75 11.02 -0.33
CA LEU A 22 8.05 11.02 -1.62
C LEU A 22 7.70 12.44 -2.06
N MET A 23 7.30 13.29 -1.14
CA MET A 23 7.00 14.69 -1.45
C MET A 23 8.23 15.46 -1.90
N VAL A 24 9.38 15.20 -1.28
CA VAL A 24 10.65 15.79 -1.72
C VAL A 24 10.99 15.35 -3.15
N ALA A 25 10.62 14.12 -3.52
CA ALA A 25 10.83 13.62 -4.87
C ALA A 25 9.80 14.14 -5.88
N GLY A 26 8.82 14.93 -5.45
CA GLY A 26 7.86 15.57 -6.35
C GLY A 26 6.49 14.87 -6.44
N TYR A 27 6.21 13.90 -5.59
CA TYR A 27 4.92 13.19 -5.60
C TYR A 27 3.92 13.83 -4.65
N ASP A 28 2.64 13.73 -5.01
CA ASP A 28 1.55 13.99 -4.06
C ASP A 28 1.27 12.69 -3.30
N VAL A 29 0.94 12.79 -2.01
CA VAL A 29 0.78 11.60 -1.16
C VAL A 29 -0.49 11.72 -0.33
N THR A 30 -1.26 10.63 -0.27
CA THR A 30 -2.38 10.45 0.66
C THR A 30 -2.06 9.28 1.57
N ILE A 31 -2.32 9.43 2.87
CA ILE A 31 -2.11 8.38 3.86
C ILE A 31 -3.45 7.90 4.39
N MET A 32 -3.65 6.58 4.40
CA MET A 32 -4.75 5.93 5.12
C MET A 32 -4.15 4.97 6.14
N THR A 33 -4.73 4.94 7.33
CA THR A 33 -4.14 4.20 8.46
C THR A 33 -4.82 2.87 8.73
N ASN A 34 -5.79 2.49 7.92
CA ASN A 34 -6.44 1.18 8.03
C ASN A 34 -6.85 0.67 6.64
N GLY A 35 -7.17 -0.62 6.58
CA GLY A 35 -7.50 -1.28 5.32
C GLY A 35 -8.79 -0.78 4.68
N THR A 36 -9.82 -0.54 5.48
CA THR A 36 -11.13 -0.10 4.97
C THR A 36 -11.02 1.26 4.29
N ASP A 37 -10.41 2.23 4.96
CA ASP A 37 -10.21 3.56 4.39
C ASP A 37 -9.25 3.52 3.20
N GLY A 38 -8.25 2.65 3.26
CA GLY A 38 -7.32 2.45 2.15
C GLY A 38 -8.00 1.94 0.90
N ILE A 39 -8.88 0.95 1.04
CA ILE A 39 -9.66 0.42 -0.09
C ILE A 39 -10.54 1.52 -0.68
N GLU A 40 -11.26 2.24 0.18
CA GLU A 40 -12.14 3.32 -0.27
C GLU A 40 -11.36 4.40 -1.03
N ALA A 41 -10.22 4.82 -0.50
CA ALA A 41 -9.37 5.81 -1.16
C ALA A 41 -8.86 5.32 -2.51
N ALA A 42 -8.45 4.05 -2.59
CA ALA A 42 -7.96 3.46 -3.84
C ALA A 42 -9.05 3.42 -4.92
N LEU A 43 -10.31 3.20 -4.53
CA LEU A 43 -11.42 3.12 -5.47
C LEU A 43 -11.95 4.48 -5.90
N ASN A 44 -11.87 5.49 -5.03
CA ASN A 44 -12.54 6.78 -5.23
C ASN A 44 -11.59 7.93 -5.52
N THR A 45 -10.29 7.74 -5.37
CA THR A 45 -9.29 8.79 -5.60
C THR A 45 -8.35 8.35 -6.72
N PRO A 46 -8.09 9.19 -7.73
CA PRO A 46 -7.11 8.86 -8.76
C PRO A 46 -5.71 8.77 -8.15
N VAL A 47 -5.12 7.58 -8.16
CA VAL A 47 -3.76 7.37 -7.68
C VAL A 47 -2.95 6.62 -8.74
N ASP A 48 -1.63 6.81 -8.71
CA ASP A 48 -0.72 6.21 -9.70
C ASP A 48 0.05 5.03 -9.13
N LEU A 49 0.13 4.95 -7.80
CA LEU A 49 0.84 3.88 -7.10
C LEU A 49 0.25 3.70 -5.71
N ILE A 50 0.16 2.47 -5.24
CA ILE A 50 -0.27 2.16 -3.88
C ILE A 50 0.88 1.46 -3.15
N ILE A 51 1.24 1.98 -1.98
CA ILE A 51 2.16 1.31 -1.05
C ILE A 51 1.33 0.75 0.08
N LEU A 52 1.33 -0.57 0.23
CA LEU A 52 0.51 -1.28 1.19
C LEU A 52 1.39 -1.99 2.21
N ASP A 53 1.27 -1.59 3.47
CA ASP A 53 1.95 -2.26 4.57
C ASP A 53 1.18 -3.51 4.96
N VAL A 54 1.84 -4.66 4.89
CA VAL A 54 1.23 -5.94 5.23
C VAL A 54 1.10 -6.19 6.73
N MET A 55 1.49 -5.23 7.56
CA MET A 55 1.36 -5.33 9.02
C MET A 55 0.08 -4.69 9.56
N LEU A 56 -0.86 -4.31 8.72
CA LEU A 56 -2.14 -3.73 9.13
C LEU A 56 -2.90 -4.71 10.04
N PRO A 57 -3.37 -4.25 11.22
CA PRO A 57 -3.96 -5.15 12.21
C PRO A 57 -5.44 -5.47 12.02
N GLU A 58 -6.22 -4.57 11.45
CA GLU A 58 -7.69 -4.65 11.49
C GLU A 58 -8.31 -5.50 10.40
N MET A 59 -7.63 -5.70 9.29
CA MET A 59 -8.13 -6.47 8.17
C MET A 59 -6.98 -7.29 7.62
N ASP A 60 -7.29 -8.47 7.08
CA ASP A 60 -6.29 -9.24 6.36
C ASP A 60 -5.70 -8.38 5.26
N ARG A 61 -4.43 -8.03 5.41
CA ARG A 61 -3.69 -7.18 4.46
C ARG A 61 -3.63 -7.75 3.05
N PHE A 62 -3.71 -9.05 2.93
CA PHE A 62 -3.77 -9.70 1.62
C PHE A 62 -5.14 -9.52 0.98
N GLU A 63 -6.19 -9.53 1.79
CA GLU A 63 -7.54 -9.25 1.34
C GLU A 63 -7.71 -7.81 0.87
N VAL A 64 -7.07 -6.85 1.57
CA VAL A 64 -7.03 -5.45 1.13
C VAL A 64 -6.47 -5.37 -0.29
N CYS A 65 -5.34 -6.04 -0.53
CA CYS A 65 -4.71 -6.05 -1.85
C CYS A 65 -5.65 -6.65 -2.91
N ARG A 66 -6.30 -7.77 -2.61
CA ARG A 66 -7.22 -8.42 -3.53
C ARG A 66 -8.40 -7.51 -3.88
N GLN A 67 -9.02 -6.88 -2.88
CA GLN A 67 -10.17 -6.02 -3.11
C GLN A 67 -9.81 -4.81 -3.96
N ILE A 68 -8.64 -4.23 -3.74
CA ILE A 68 -8.16 -3.12 -4.57
C ILE A 68 -7.90 -3.61 -6.00
N ARG A 69 -7.18 -4.71 -6.14
CA ARG A 69 -6.82 -5.26 -7.46
C ARG A 69 -8.03 -5.64 -8.29
N ASP A 70 -9.10 -6.07 -7.64
CA ASP A 70 -10.36 -6.45 -8.30
C ASP A 70 -11.00 -5.25 -9.03
N LYS A 71 -10.74 -4.04 -8.56
CA LYS A 71 -11.42 -2.83 -9.03
C LYS A 71 -10.50 -1.89 -9.81
N VAL A 72 -9.21 -1.87 -9.53
CA VAL A 72 -8.28 -0.92 -10.14
C VAL A 72 -7.00 -1.62 -10.61
N ARG A 73 -6.36 -1.03 -11.62
CA ARG A 73 -5.14 -1.57 -12.25
C ARG A 73 -3.88 -0.82 -11.84
N VAL A 74 -3.96 -0.06 -10.77
CA VAL A 74 -2.83 0.71 -10.27
C VAL A 74 -1.77 -0.24 -9.71
N PRO A 75 -0.48 0.00 -9.93
CA PRO A 75 0.58 -0.81 -9.32
C PRO A 75 0.49 -0.80 -7.79
N ILE A 76 0.62 -1.97 -7.20
CA ILE A 76 0.60 -2.15 -5.74
C ILE A 76 1.94 -2.73 -5.31
N VAL A 77 2.63 -2.00 -4.42
CA VAL A 77 3.86 -2.47 -3.80
C VAL A 77 3.56 -2.81 -2.36
N MET A 78 3.77 -4.07 -1.97
CA MET A 78 3.59 -4.50 -0.60
C MET A 78 4.90 -4.34 0.16
N VAL A 79 4.83 -3.76 1.36
CA VAL A 79 5.99 -3.57 2.22
C VAL A 79 5.85 -4.49 3.43
N THR A 80 6.88 -5.27 3.73
CA THR A 80 6.84 -6.25 4.83
C THR A 80 8.16 -6.33 5.56
N ALA A 81 8.09 -6.54 6.89
CA ALA A 81 9.26 -6.85 7.71
C ALA A 81 9.44 -8.36 7.91
N ARG A 82 8.53 -9.19 7.37
CA ARG A 82 8.48 -10.63 7.64
C ARG A 82 8.71 -11.43 6.36
N LEU A 83 9.69 -12.32 6.39
CA LEU A 83 10.00 -13.20 5.25
C LEU A 83 8.84 -14.13 4.90
N ASP A 84 8.12 -14.65 5.89
CA ASP A 84 6.95 -15.51 5.64
C ASP A 84 5.87 -14.79 4.84
N ASP A 85 5.71 -13.49 5.01
CA ASP A 85 4.73 -12.72 4.25
C ASP A 85 5.11 -12.66 2.76
N ILE A 86 6.40 -12.64 2.45
CA ILE A 86 6.87 -12.68 1.05
C ILE A 86 6.42 -13.98 0.38
N ASP A 87 6.56 -15.11 1.06
CA ASP A 87 6.11 -16.39 0.54
C ASP A 87 4.60 -16.41 0.34
N LYS A 88 3.84 -15.83 1.26
CA LYS A 88 2.38 -15.70 1.14
C LYS A 88 1.98 -14.82 -0.03
N ILE A 89 2.66 -13.70 -0.23
CA ILE A 89 2.39 -12.79 -1.35
C ILE A 89 2.54 -13.54 -2.67
N ARG A 90 3.59 -14.33 -2.81
CA ARG A 90 3.85 -15.12 -4.02
C ARG A 90 2.87 -16.28 -4.17
N GLY A 91 2.67 -17.03 -3.09
CA GLY A 91 1.90 -18.27 -3.12
C GLY A 91 0.40 -18.05 -3.28
N LEU A 92 -0.15 -16.95 -2.77
CA LEU A 92 -1.58 -16.68 -2.81
C LEU A 92 -2.02 -15.88 -4.04
N GLY A 93 -1.07 -15.36 -4.83
CA GLY A 93 -1.41 -14.58 -6.01
C GLY A 93 -2.31 -13.39 -5.71
N VAL A 94 -1.97 -12.61 -4.68
CA VAL A 94 -2.83 -11.54 -4.16
C VAL A 94 -2.96 -10.33 -5.09
N GLY A 95 -2.23 -10.32 -6.20
CA GLY A 95 -2.34 -9.23 -7.18
C GLY A 95 -1.39 -8.07 -6.95
N ALA A 96 -0.44 -8.20 -6.01
CA ALA A 96 0.60 -7.20 -5.85
C ALA A 96 1.59 -7.27 -7.02
N ASP A 97 2.06 -6.12 -7.45
CA ASP A 97 3.04 -6.04 -8.57
C ASP A 97 4.46 -6.24 -8.08
N ASP A 98 4.72 -5.93 -6.83
CA ASP A 98 6.05 -6.08 -6.23
C ASP A 98 5.92 -6.08 -4.70
N TYR A 99 7.03 -6.37 -4.04
CA TYR A 99 7.12 -6.28 -2.60
C TYR A 99 8.50 -5.76 -2.20
N ILE A 100 8.56 -5.10 -1.02
CA ILE A 100 9.81 -4.59 -0.47
C ILE A 100 9.90 -5.07 0.97
N GLU A 101 11.04 -5.64 1.34
CA GLU A 101 11.30 -6.04 2.71
C GLU A 101 11.75 -4.83 3.52
N LYS A 102 11.17 -4.64 4.70
CA LYS A 102 11.59 -3.59 5.62
C LYS A 102 12.95 -3.93 6.20
N PRO A 103 13.81 -2.93 6.43
CA PRO A 103 15.10 -3.15 7.07
C PRO A 103 14.96 -3.57 8.54
#